data_e3356f1e6917bf08b2a0b2e05a20ee51
#
_entry.id   e3356f1e6917bf08b2a0b2e05a20ee51
#
_cell.length_a   1.000
_cell.length_b   1.000
_cell.length_c   1.000
_cell.angle_alpha   90.00
_cell.angle_beta   90.00
_cell.angle_gamma   90.00
#
_symmetry.space_group_name_H-M   'P 1'
#
loop_
_entity.id
_entity.type
_entity.pdbx_description
1 polymer ?
#
loop_
_entity_poly.entity_id
_entity_poly.type
_entity_poly.pdbx_seq_one_letter_code
_entity_poly.pdbx_strand_id
1 'polypeptide(L)'
;LGRPALTVRGDLDIATAPRLAEAAEHQLSQQPRSLVIDLTPTTFLDSSGARLLARIARAAAAGGVALRVVCPSANRPVRLVVDLLQLRTVVPIVESVGRWDGEVGP
;
A
#
# COMPACT_ATOMS: atom_id res chain seq x y z
N LEU A 1 2.72 17.30 9.77
CA LEU A 1 1.92 16.97 9.57
C LEU A 1 1.25 16.23 8.52
N GLY A 2 1.57 15.86 7.43
CA GLY A 2 0.88 15.05 6.52
C GLY A 2 0.93 13.61 6.91
N ARG A 3 0.26 12.79 6.14
CA ARG A 3 0.32 11.38 6.34
C ARG A 3 1.57 10.84 5.70
N PRO A 4 2.26 9.92 6.32
CA PRO A 4 3.37 9.29 5.66
C PRO A 4 2.88 8.52 4.43
N ALA A 5 3.65 8.62 3.37
CA ALA A 5 3.32 7.95 2.13
C ALA A 5 4.58 7.30 1.56
N LEU A 6 4.43 6.06 1.13
CA LEU A 6 5.51 5.32 0.49
C LEU A 6 5.11 5.08 -0.95
N THR A 7 5.88 5.61 -1.88
CA THR A 7 5.59 5.46 -3.29
C THR A 7 6.48 4.37 -3.88
N VAL A 8 5.89 3.43 -4.58
CA VAL A 8 6.62 2.32 -5.18
C VAL A 8 6.74 2.57 -6.68
N ARG A 9 7.94 2.92 -7.13
CA ARG A 9 8.19 3.15 -8.54
C ARG A 9 8.84 1.93 -9.15
N GLY A 10 8.39 1.54 -10.31
CA GLY A 10 8.93 0.38 -10.98
C GLY A 10 8.29 -0.90 -10.47
N ASP A 11 9.04 -2.00 -10.52
CA ASP A 11 8.50 -3.30 -10.17
C ASP A 11 8.43 -3.52 -8.67
N LEU A 12 7.40 -4.18 -8.23
CA LEU A 12 7.31 -4.66 -6.84
C LEU A 12 7.31 -6.19 -6.91
N ASP A 13 8.48 -6.76 -6.82
CA ASP A 13 8.69 -8.19 -6.98
C ASP A 13 9.60 -8.71 -5.87
N ILE A 14 10.03 -9.96 -6.00
CA ILE A 14 10.82 -10.59 -4.95
C ILE A 14 12.14 -9.83 -4.71
N ALA A 15 12.69 -9.21 -5.73
CA ALA A 15 13.97 -8.49 -5.59
C ALA A 15 13.78 -7.13 -4.91
N THR A 16 12.66 -6.47 -5.15
CA THR A 16 12.44 -5.12 -4.65
C THR A 16 11.57 -5.08 -3.38
N ALA A 17 10.81 -6.14 -3.12
CA ALA A 17 9.94 -6.19 -1.95
C ALA A 17 10.65 -5.87 -0.64
N PRO A 18 11.90 -6.30 -0.40
CA PRO A 18 12.58 -5.97 0.84
C PRO A 18 12.72 -4.48 1.10
N ARG A 19 12.83 -3.66 0.06
CA ARG A 19 12.92 -2.21 0.26
C ARG A 19 11.61 -1.65 0.80
N LEU A 20 10.50 -2.11 0.25
CA LEU A 20 9.21 -1.64 0.74
C LEU A 20 8.96 -2.17 2.14
N ALA A 21 9.35 -3.42 2.40
CA ALA A 21 9.19 -4.00 3.73
C ALA A 21 9.90 -3.17 4.79
N GLU A 22 11.13 -2.78 4.49
CA GLU A 22 11.93 -2.01 5.43
C GLU A 22 11.33 -0.62 5.64
N ALA A 23 10.92 0.02 4.56
CA ALA A 23 10.33 1.35 4.66
C ALA A 23 9.02 1.32 5.44
N ALA A 24 8.19 0.30 5.20
CA ALA A 24 6.92 0.17 5.89
C ALA A 24 7.13 -0.11 7.38
N GLU A 25 8.09 -0.99 7.71
CA GLU A 25 8.42 -1.26 9.08
C GLU A 25 8.86 -0.01 9.82
N HIS A 26 9.70 0.78 9.17
CA HIS A 26 10.17 2.03 9.76
C HIS A 26 8.99 2.97 10.03
N GLN A 27 8.09 3.12 9.07
CA GLN A 27 6.93 4.00 9.25
C GLN A 27 6.00 3.48 10.35
N LEU A 28 5.74 2.19 10.37
CA LEU A 28 4.85 1.63 11.37
C LEU A 28 5.44 1.73 12.78
N SER A 29 6.75 1.69 12.90
CA SER A 29 7.40 1.82 14.21
C SER A 29 7.19 3.22 14.81
N GLN A 30 6.86 4.21 13.98
CA GLN A 30 6.58 5.55 14.46
C GLN A 30 5.13 5.68 14.96
N GLN A 31 4.34 4.63 14.80
CA GLN A 31 2.95 4.59 15.23
C GLN A 31 2.13 5.75 14.65
N PRO A 32 2.15 5.92 13.31
CA PRO A 32 1.36 6.98 12.70
C PRO A 32 -0.13 6.64 12.79
N ARG A 33 -0.98 7.64 12.65
CA ARG A 33 -2.40 7.37 12.59
C ARG A 33 -2.77 6.69 11.30
N SER A 34 -2.07 7.02 10.23
CA SER A 34 -2.37 6.47 8.92
C SER A 34 -1.10 6.35 8.10
N LEU A 35 -1.15 5.49 7.11
CA LEU A 35 -0.04 5.27 6.19
C LEU A 35 -0.62 5.02 4.81
N VAL A 36 -0.02 5.65 3.79
CA VAL A 36 -0.43 5.45 2.42
C VAL A 36 0.70 4.74 1.68
N ILE A 37 0.38 3.70 0.93
CA ILE A 37 1.32 3.09 0.00
C ILE A 37 0.77 3.39 -1.38
N ASP A 38 1.55 4.08 -2.20
CA ASP A 38 1.09 4.53 -3.51
C ASP A 38 1.71 3.69 -4.60
N LEU A 39 0.89 2.91 -5.28
CA LEU A 39 1.31 2.06 -6.37
C LEU A 39 1.03 2.69 -7.74
N THR A 40 0.68 3.96 -7.76
CA THR A 40 0.39 4.62 -9.04
C THR A 40 1.52 4.44 -10.04
N PRO A 41 2.78 4.67 -9.66
CA PRO A 41 3.89 4.48 -10.62
C PRO A 41 4.48 3.07 -10.62
N THR A 42 3.80 2.11 -10.01
CA THR A 42 4.28 0.73 -9.98
C THR A 42 3.99 0.10 -11.35
N THR A 43 4.98 -0.56 -11.93
CA THR A 43 4.84 -1.11 -13.27
C THR A 43 4.58 -2.60 -13.30
N PHE A 44 4.84 -3.28 -12.21
CA PHE A 44 4.67 -4.73 -12.16
C PHE A 44 4.50 -5.16 -10.71
N LEU A 45 3.66 -6.14 -10.48
CA LEU A 45 3.43 -6.70 -9.16
C LEU A 45 3.37 -8.21 -9.29
N ASP A 46 4.17 -8.93 -8.51
CA ASP A 46 4.09 -10.38 -8.48
C ASP A 46 3.54 -10.87 -7.14
N SER A 47 3.50 -12.18 -6.95
CA SER A 47 2.94 -12.74 -5.73
C SER A 47 3.76 -12.38 -4.49
N SER A 48 5.06 -12.14 -4.64
CA SER A 48 5.90 -11.72 -3.51
C SER A 48 5.50 -10.32 -3.05
N GLY A 49 5.30 -9.42 -4.01
CA GLY A 49 4.85 -8.07 -3.69
C GLY A 49 3.46 -8.08 -3.09
N ALA A 50 2.56 -8.91 -3.63
CA ALA A 50 1.21 -9.00 -3.11
C ALA A 50 1.20 -9.53 -1.67
N ARG A 51 2.01 -10.55 -1.39
CA ARG A 51 2.10 -11.09 -0.04
C ARG A 51 2.64 -10.07 0.93
N LEU A 52 3.61 -9.28 0.49
CA LEU A 52 4.14 -8.23 1.34
C LEU A 52 3.08 -7.20 1.68
N LEU A 53 2.29 -6.78 0.68
CA LEU A 53 1.22 -5.81 0.95
C LEU A 53 0.23 -6.37 1.96
N ALA A 54 -0.09 -7.66 1.87
CA ALA A 54 -0.99 -8.29 2.84
C ALA A 54 -0.37 -8.31 4.25
N ARG A 55 0.94 -8.55 4.33
CA ARG A 55 1.62 -8.54 5.63
C ARG A 55 1.63 -7.14 6.24
N ILE A 56 1.87 -6.14 5.40
CA ILE A 56 1.86 -4.76 5.87
C ILE A 56 0.46 -4.40 6.37
N ALA A 57 -0.57 -4.84 5.64
CA ALA A 57 -1.95 -4.56 6.04
C ALA A 57 -2.27 -5.17 7.40
N ARG A 58 -1.80 -6.39 7.64
CA ARG A 58 -2.03 -7.03 8.94
C ARG A 58 -1.28 -6.31 10.05
N ALA A 59 -0.04 -5.92 9.78
CA ALA A 59 0.75 -5.21 10.79
C ALA A 59 0.14 -3.85 11.11
N ALA A 60 -0.35 -3.15 10.09
CA ALA A 60 -0.99 -1.86 10.29
C ALA A 60 -2.25 -2.02 11.14
N ALA A 61 -3.08 -3.01 10.82
CA ALA A 61 -4.30 -3.25 11.57
C ALA A 61 -3.99 -3.59 13.02
N ALA A 62 -2.99 -4.42 13.25
CA ALA A 62 -2.61 -4.79 14.61
C ALA A 62 -2.13 -3.58 15.41
N GLY A 63 -1.52 -2.62 14.75
CA GLY A 63 -1.03 -1.42 15.41
C GLY A 63 -2.02 -0.26 15.42
N GLY A 64 -3.22 -0.46 14.92
CA GLY A 64 -4.22 0.61 14.88
C GLY A 64 -3.93 1.68 13.84
N VAL A 65 -3.15 1.35 12.82
CA VAL A 65 -2.79 2.30 11.77
C VAL A 65 -3.76 2.15 10.60
N ALA A 66 -4.35 3.25 10.16
CA ALA A 66 -5.25 3.24 9.02
C ALA A 66 -4.41 3.20 7.74
N LEU A 67 -4.42 2.08 7.05
CA LEU A 67 -3.63 1.90 5.82
C LEU A 67 -4.52 2.13 4.60
N ARG A 68 -3.97 2.77 3.58
CA ARG A 68 -4.60 2.85 2.27
C ARG A 68 -3.53 2.52 1.24
N VAL A 69 -3.88 1.68 0.29
CA VAL A 69 -2.97 1.34 -0.81
C VAL A 69 -3.60 1.87 -2.08
N VAL A 70 -2.95 2.87 -2.67
CA VAL A 70 -3.48 3.52 -3.86
C VAL A 70 -3.06 2.72 -5.08
N CYS A 71 -4.05 2.22 -5.81
CA CYS A 71 -3.80 1.51 -7.05
C CYS A 71 -4.90 1.89 -8.03
N PRO A 72 -4.67 2.91 -8.85
CA PRO A 72 -5.69 3.35 -9.79
C PRO A 72 -6.07 2.25 -10.78
N SER A 73 -7.33 2.22 -11.17
CA SER A 73 -7.79 1.22 -12.14
C SER A 73 -7.08 1.37 -13.47
N ALA A 74 -6.56 2.56 -13.77
CA ALA A 74 -5.79 2.79 -14.99
C ALA A 74 -4.47 2.04 -14.98
N ASN A 75 -3.96 1.68 -13.80
CA ASN A 75 -2.74 0.90 -13.70
C ASN A 75 -3.09 -0.57 -13.91
N ARG A 76 -3.34 -0.95 -15.16
CA ARG A 76 -3.85 -2.26 -15.49
C ARG A 76 -2.97 -3.42 -15.08
N PRO A 77 -1.65 -3.38 -15.31
CA PRO A 77 -0.82 -4.54 -14.95
C PRO A 77 -0.89 -4.87 -13.47
N VAL A 78 -0.90 -3.85 -12.62
CA VAL A 78 -0.95 -4.06 -11.17
C VAL A 78 -2.35 -4.46 -10.74
N ARG A 79 -3.37 -3.80 -11.32
CA ARG A 79 -4.76 -4.08 -10.98
C ARG A 79 -5.14 -5.50 -11.32
N LEU A 80 -4.58 -6.05 -12.40
CA LEU A 80 -4.86 -7.41 -12.79
C LEU A 80 -4.43 -8.37 -11.67
N VAL A 81 -3.26 -8.17 -11.09
CA VAL A 81 -2.77 -9.02 -10.02
C VAL A 81 -3.60 -8.82 -8.75
N VAL A 82 -3.94 -7.57 -8.46
CA VAL A 82 -4.80 -7.25 -7.32
C VAL A 82 -6.11 -8.04 -7.43
N ASP A 83 -6.70 -8.08 -8.62
CA ASP A 83 -7.97 -8.76 -8.81
C ASP A 83 -7.81 -10.27 -8.81
N LEU A 84 -6.80 -10.79 -9.48
CA LEU A 84 -6.59 -12.22 -9.55
C LEU A 84 -6.31 -12.84 -8.19
N LEU A 85 -5.59 -12.14 -7.35
CA LEU A 85 -5.25 -12.65 -6.02
C LEU A 85 -6.24 -12.20 -4.96
N GLN A 86 -7.31 -11.51 -5.38
CA GLN A 86 -8.33 -11.02 -4.46
C GLN A 86 -7.73 -10.23 -3.30
N LEU A 87 -6.78 -9.39 -3.64
CA LEU A 87 -6.01 -8.68 -2.64
C LEU A 87 -6.88 -7.71 -1.83
N ARG A 88 -7.99 -7.25 -2.42
CA ARG A 88 -8.88 -6.33 -1.71
C ARG A 88 -9.50 -6.94 -0.47
N THR A 89 -9.51 -8.25 -0.35
CA THR A 89 -10.10 -8.87 0.84
C THR A 89 -9.22 -8.66 2.07
N VAL A 90 -7.93 -8.38 1.89
CA VAL A 90 -7.02 -8.19 3.02
C VAL A 90 -6.27 -6.87 2.98
N VAL A 91 -6.26 -6.20 1.85
CA VAL A 91 -5.54 -4.93 1.68
C VAL A 91 -6.53 -3.85 1.26
N PRO A 92 -6.57 -2.71 1.95
CA PRO A 92 -7.51 -1.64 1.59
C PRO A 92 -7.02 -0.88 0.35
N ILE A 93 -7.46 -1.35 -0.81
CA ILE A 93 -7.09 -0.77 -2.10
C ILE A 93 -8.06 0.37 -2.43
N VAL A 94 -7.51 1.51 -2.78
CA VAL A 94 -8.32 2.67 -3.17
C VAL A 94 -7.84 3.22 -4.50
N GLU A 95 -8.72 3.96 -5.18
CA GLU A 95 -8.39 4.57 -6.46
C GLU A 95 -7.39 5.70 -6.29
N SER A 96 -7.60 6.50 -5.28
CA SER A 96 -6.72 7.63 -4.99
C SER A 96 -6.96 8.02 -3.56
N VAL A 97 -6.04 8.80 -2.99
CA VAL A 97 -6.28 9.28 -1.64
C VAL A 97 -7.22 10.44 -1.69
N GLY A 98 -7.08 11.29 -2.66
CA GLY A 98 -7.98 12.40 -2.82
C GLY A 98 -8.31 13.06 -1.52
N ARG A 99 -9.60 13.25 -1.25
CA ARG A 99 -10.07 13.84 -0.08
C ARG A 99 -10.28 12.87 1.00
N TRP A 100 -9.56 11.85 1.04
CA TRP A 100 -9.66 10.87 2.02
C TRP A 100 -9.80 11.40 3.38
N ASP A 101 -10.55 10.69 4.11
CA ASP A 101 -10.91 11.00 5.42
C ASP A 101 -9.94 11.72 6.23
N GLY A 102 -8.78 11.42 6.13
CA GLY A 102 -7.82 12.02 7.00
C GLY A 102 -7.85 13.47 6.89
N GLU A 103 -8.09 14.01 5.74
CA GLU A 103 -8.03 15.37 5.66
C GLU A 103 -9.31 15.96 5.73
N VAL A 104 -10.30 15.27 5.56
CA VAL A 104 -11.50 15.91 5.65
C VAL A 104 -11.74 16.33 6.95
N GLY A 105 -11.30 15.69 7.72
CA GLY A 105 -11.63 16.01 8.94
C GLY A 105 -11.58 17.30 8.98
N PRO A 106 -11.93 17.81 9.01
CA PRO A 106 -11.67 19.03 8.97
C PRO A 106 -11.49 19.23 9.50
#